data_3d95cc7462cd0698d239c840cea981cc
#
_entry.id   3d95cc7462cd0698d239c840cea981cc
#
_cell.length_a   1.000
_cell.length_b   1.000
_cell.length_c   1.000
_cell.angle_alpha   90.00
_cell.angle_beta   90.00
_cell.angle_gamma   90.00
#
_symmetry.space_group_name_H-M   'P 1'
#
loop_
_entity.id
_entity.type
_entity.pdbx_description
1 polymer ?
#
loop_
_entity_poly.entity_id
_entity_poly.type
_entity_poly.pdbx_seq_one_letter_code
_entity_poly.pdbx_strand_id
1 'polypeptide(L)'
;MTIKELPQSERPYEKLELYGEKSLSNAELLAIIIKTGTKEYTSVDIAREILKLNEMYDETSLSFLRDLSIEEITKIKGMGRVKAIQLKAICELANRMNKPSNYKKTQIKEPNDIVKILMNEMQYEKREIAKIILLDNKNNILKIKDIAIG
;
A
#
# COMPACT_ATOMS: atom_id res chain seq x y z
N MET A 1 -15.90 -19.83 -15.60
CA MET A 1 -16.11 -18.37 -15.75
C MET A 1 -14.78 -17.67 -15.72
N THR A 2 -14.48 -16.85 -16.67
CA THR A 2 -13.25 -16.04 -16.70
C THR A 2 -13.58 -14.63 -16.27
N ILE A 3 -12.59 -13.88 -15.73
CA ILE A 3 -12.78 -12.47 -15.35
C ILE A 3 -13.26 -11.62 -16.54
N LYS A 4 -12.91 -12.01 -17.78
CA LYS A 4 -13.35 -11.32 -19.00
C LYS A 4 -14.87 -11.44 -19.29
N GLU A 5 -15.55 -12.37 -18.65
CA GLU A 5 -17.02 -12.54 -18.77
C GLU A 5 -17.78 -11.61 -17.79
N LEU A 6 -17.09 -11.02 -16.81
CA LEU A 6 -17.68 -10.04 -15.92
C LEU A 6 -17.84 -8.67 -16.64
N PRO A 7 -18.83 -7.86 -16.26
CA PRO A 7 -18.90 -6.46 -16.66
C PRO A 7 -17.58 -5.74 -16.35
N GLN A 8 -17.21 -4.76 -17.15
CA GLN A 8 -15.95 -4.01 -16.95
C GLN A 8 -15.86 -3.40 -15.54
N SER A 9 -16.97 -2.89 -15.02
CA SER A 9 -17.06 -2.32 -13.68
C SER A 9 -16.80 -3.31 -12.54
N GLU A 10 -16.83 -4.60 -12.82
CA GLU A 10 -16.62 -5.67 -11.84
C GLU A 10 -15.25 -6.37 -12.01
N ARG A 11 -14.51 -6.02 -13.06
CA ARG A 11 -13.15 -6.53 -13.25
C ARG A 11 -12.19 -5.75 -12.36
N PRO A 12 -11.34 -6.41 -11.55
CA PRO A 12 -10.53 -5.73 -10.57
C PRO A 12 -9.65 -4.59 -11.12
N TYR A 13 -9.03 -4.77 -12.28
CA TYR A 13 -8.18 -3.74 -12.91
C TYR A 13 -9.01 -2.51 -13.32
N GLU A 14 -10.06 -2.72 -14.08
CA GLU A 14 -10.93 -1.67 -14.58
C GLU A 14 -11.69 -0.98 -13.43
N LYS A 15 -12.09 -1.75 -12.42
CA LYS A 15 -12.73 -1.22 -11.23
C LYS A 15 -11.79 -0.30 -10.45
N LEU A 16 -10.50 -0.66 -10.33
CA LEU A 16 -9.51 0.18 -9.69
C LEU A 16 -9.30 1.48 -10.47
N GLU A 17 -9.17 1.42 -11.80
CA GLU A 17 -8.99 2.61 -12.64
C GLU A 17 -10.19 3.56 -12.58
N LEU A 18 -11.41 3.02 -12.59
CA LEU A 18 -12.64 3.82 -12.64
C LEU A 18 -13.03 4.41 -11.28
N TYR A 19 -12.85 3.66 -10.20
CA TYR A 19 -13.40 3.99 -8.88
C TYR A 19 -12.34 4.13 -7.78
N GLY A 20 -11.08 3.88 -8.09
CA GLY A 20 -9.96 3.95 -7.15
C GLY A 20 -9.79 2.70 -6.28
N GLU A 21 -8.65 2.60 -5.64
CA GLU A 21 -8.23 1.44 -4.85
C GLU A 21 -9.14 1.13 -3.65
N LYS A 22 -9.75 2.16 -3.06
CA LYS A 22 -10.64 2.01 -1.90
C LYS A 22 -11.96 1.31 -2.22
N SER A 23 -12.32 1.24 -3.49
CA SER A 23 -13.55 0.56 -3.94
C SER A 23 -13.41 -0.96 -4.00
N LEU A 24 -12.19 -1.48 -3.96
CA LEU A 24 -11.91 -2.90 -4.10
C LEU A 24 -11.94 -3.63 -2.76
N SER A 25 -12.45 -4.86 -2.79
CA SER A 25 -12.33 -5.79 -1.68
C SER A 25 -10.89 -6.32 -1.56
N ASN A 26 -10.55 -6.90 -0.41
CA ASN A 26 -9.25 -7.56 -0.21
C ASN A 26 -8.98 -8.65 -1.25
N ALA A 27 -10.00 -9.42 -1.63
CA ALA A 27 -9.88 -10.45 -2.67
C ALA A 27 -9.58 -9.84 -4.05
N GLU A 28 -10.23 -8.74 -4.39
CA GLU A 28 -9.99 -8.04 -5.67
C GLU A 28 -8.59 -7.42 -5.73
N LEU A 29 -8.11 -6.82 -4.65
CA LEU A 29 -6.73 -6.30 -4.56
C LEU A 29 -5.70 -7.41 -4.71
N LEU A 30 -5.87 -8.53 -4.01
CA LEU A 30 -5.01 -9.71 -4.16
C LEU A 30 -5.07 -10.29 -5.57
N ALA A 31 -6.25 -10.31 -6.20
CA ALA A 31 -6.42 -10.80 -7.56
C ALA A 31 -5.61 -10.02 -8.58
N ILE A 32 -5.48 -8.70 -8.41
CA ILE A 32 -4.61 -7.85 -9.26
C ILE A 32 -3.15 -8.30 -9.14
N ILE A 33 -2.69 -8.59 -7.94
CA ILE A 33 -1.32 -9.04 -7.66
C ILE A 33 -1.06 -10.43 -8.23
N ILE A 34 -2.00 -11.35 -8.06
CA ILE A 34 -1.96 -12.72 -8.57
C ILE A 34 -1.97 -12.74 -10.11
N LYS A 35 -2.61 -11.76 -10.74
CA LYS A 35 -2.77 -11.52 -12.18
C LYS A 35 -3.62 -12.58 -12.90
N THR A 36 -3.22 -13.83 -12.86
CA THR A 36 -3.83 -14.90 -13.65
C THR A 36 -4.37 -16.00 -12.75
N GLY A 37 -5.54 -16.50 -13.12
CA GLY A 37 -6.11 -17.70 -12.55
C GLY A 37 -5.54 -18.98 -13.16
N THR A 38 -6.28 -20.05 -13.01
CA THR A 38 -6.09 -21.34 -13.69
C THR A 38 -7.26 -21.57 -14.65
N LYS A 39 -7.32 -22.74 -15.29
CA LYS A 39 -8.48 -23.12 -16.10
C LYS A 39 -9.77 -23.24 -15.26
N GLU A 40 -9.65 -23.58 -13.99
CA GLU A 40 -10.79 -23.85 -13.10
C GLU A 40 -11.12 -22.68 -12.16
N TYR A 41 -10.14 -21.88 -11.80
CA TYR A 41 -10.27 -20.79 -10.81
C TYR A 41 -9.82 -19.46 -11.40
N THR A 42 -10.63 -18.42 -11.18
CA THR A 42 -10.21 -17.05 -11.46
C THR A 42 -9.15 -16.57 -10.45
N SER A 43 -8.46 -15.47 -10.76
CA SER A 43 -7.52 -14.87 -9.78
C SER A 43 -8.24 -14.41 -8.50
N VAL A 44 -9.53 -14.02 -8.60
CA VAL A 44 -10.35 -13.66 -7.43
C VAL A 44 -10.66 -14.89 -6.58
N ASP A 45 -10.95 -16.04 -7.20
CA ASP A 45 -11.18 -17.28 -6.46
C ASP A 45 -9.92 -17.73 -5.72
N ILE A 46 -8.77 -17.65 -6.35
CA ILE A 46 -7.48 -17.95 -5.72
C ILE A 46 -7.22 -16.98 -4.54
N ALA A 47 -7.51 -15.69 -4.73
CA ALA A 47 -7.39 -14.69 -3.66
C ALA A 47 -8.28 -15.02 -2.47
N ARG A 48 -9.51 -15.48 -2.70
CA ARG A 48 -10.42 -15.94 -1.64
C ARG A 48 -9.87 -17.14 -0.88
N GLU A 49 -9.26 -18.11 -1.58
CA GLU A 49 -8.62 -19.26 -0.92
C GLU A 49 -7.44 -18.81 -0.02
N ILE A 50 -6.65 -17.82 -0.44
CA ILE A 50 -5.61 -17.24 0.41
C ILE A 50 -6.23 -16.61 1.66
N LEU A 51 -7.29 -15.83 1.50
CA LEU A 51 -7.95 -15.15 2.62
C LEU A 51 -8.58 -16.12 3.63
N LYS A 52 -9.00 -17.31 3.21
CA LYS A 52 -9.51 -18.35 4.10
C LYS A 52 -8.45 -18.91 5.07
N LEU A 53 -7.15 -18.72 4.78
CA LEU A 53 -6.08 -19.11 5.71
C LEU A 53 -6.06 -18.26 6.98
N ASN A 54 -6.85 -17.19 7.03
CA ASN A 54 -7.00 -16.31 8.19
C ASN A 54 -8.01 -16.82 9.23
N GLU A 55 -8.10 -18.12 9.46
CA GLU A 55 -9.14 -18.74 10.29
C GLU A 55 -9.16 -18.29 11.76
N MET A 56 -8.13 -17.61 12.26
CA MET A 56 -7.98 -17.22 13.67
C MET A 56 -7.95 -15.70 13.91
N TYR A 57 -8.09 -14.86 12.89
CA TYR A 57 -7.94 -13.42 13.00
C TYR A 57 -9.17 -12.67 12.47
N ASP A 58 -9.29 -11.41 12.87
CA ASP A 58 -10.27 -10.46 12.33
C ASP A 58 -10.27 -10.50 10.79
N GLU A 59 -11.42 -10.81 10.19
CA GLU A 59 -11.61 -10.93 8.73
C GLU A 59 -11.16 -9.68 7.95
N THR A 60 -11.02 -8.55 8.64
CA THR A 60 -10.56 -7.29 8.05
C THR A 60 -9.05 -7.15 8.00
N SER A 61 -8.30 -7.94 8.77
CA SER A 61 -6.85 -7.84 8.87
C SER A 61 -6.14 -8.72 7.83
N LEU A 62 -5.22 -8.09 7.08
CA LEU A 62 -4.32 -8.79 6.15
C LEU A 62 -2.95 -9.11 6.76
N SER A 63 -2.76 -8.87 8.06
CA SER A 63 -1.47 -9.06 8.74
C SER A 63 -0.96 -10.50 8.67
N PHE A 64 -1.85 -11.49 8.66
CA PHE A 64 -1.52 -12.91 8.55
C PHE A 64 -0.70 -13.25 7.28
N LEU A 65 -0.86 -12.48 6.19
CA LEU A 65 -0.10 -12.69 4.95
C LEU A 65 1.41 -12.57 5.16
N ARG A 66 1.85 -11.80 6.15
CA ARG A 66 3.27 -11.65 6.48
C ARG A 66 3.85 -12.92 7.08
N ASP A 67 3.03 -13.65 7.81
CA ASP A 67 3.45 -14.83 8.58
C ASP A 67 3.42 -16.12 7.74
N LEU A 68 2.72 -16.11 6.58
CA LEU A 68 2.68 -17.25 5.68
C LEU A 68 4.05 -17.49 5.03
N SER A 69 4.49 -18.75 5.04
CA SER A 69 5.68 -19.18 4.30
C SER A 69 5.37 -19.35 2.80
N ILE A 70 6.42 -19.33 1.97
CA ILE A 70 6.29 -19.62 0.53
C ILE A 70 5.67 -21.03 0.34
N GLU A 71 6.09 -22.00 1.14
CA GLU A 71 5.59 -23.37 1.10
C GLU A 71 4.09 -23.44 1.39
N GLU A 72 3.60 -22.71 2.39
CA GLU A 72 2.17 -22.65 2.72
C GLU A 72 1.37 -22.02 1.57
N ILE A 73 1.87 -20.94 0.99
CA ILE A 73 1.20 -20.25 -0.13
C ILE A 73 1.15 -21.15 -1.37
N THR A 74 2.21 -21.88 -1.67
CA THR A 74 2.27 -22.77 -2.85
C THR A 74 1.37 -24.00 -2.75
N LYS A 75 0.86 -24.35 -1.56
CA LYS A 75 -0.16 -25.40 -1.40
C LYS A 75 -1.51 -25.00 -1.99
N ILE A 76 -1.77 -23.72 -2.16
CA ILE A 76 -3.02 -23.23 -2.73
C ILE A 76 -2.99 -23.46 -4.25
N LYS A 77 -4.04 -24.11 -4.77
CA LYS A 77 -4.17 -24.40 -6.19
C LYS A 77 -4.17 -23.08 -6.98
N GLY A 78 -3.28 -22.96 -7.94
CA GLY A 78 -3.10 -21.75 -8.74
C GLY A 78 -2.03 -20.77 -8.22
N MET A 79 -1.47 -21.05 -7.04
CA MET A 79 -0.33 -20.32 -6.47
C MET A 79 0.96 -21.09 -6.68
N GLY A 80 1.64 -20.81 -7.80
CA GLY A 80 2.99 -21.32 -8.03
C GLY A 80 4.05 -20.54 -7.25
N ARG A 81 5.29 -21.04 -7.27
CA ARG A 81 6.42 -20.42 -6.56
C ARG A 81 6.62 -18.95 -6.89
N VAL A 82 6.49 -18.54 -8.16
CA VAL A 82 6.66 -17.14 -8.58
C VAL A 82 5.61 -16.23 -7.92
N LYS A 83 4.34 -16.64 -7.95
CA LYS A 83 3.25 -15.86 -7.32
C LYS A 83 3.42 -15.78 -5.80
N ALA A 84 3.87 -16.85 -5.16
CA ALA A 84 4.15 -16.86 -3.73
C ALA A 84 5.28 -15.88 -3.38
N ILE A 85 6.36 -15.84 -4.15
CA ILE A 85 7.46 -14.89 -3.99
C ILE A 85 6.97 -13.46 -4.19
N GLN A 86 6.17 -13.19 -5.22
CA GLN A 86 5.59 -11.86 -5.47
C GLN A 86 4.73 -11.39 -4.29
N LEU A 87 3.88 -12.26 -3.75
CA LEU A 87 3.05 -11.93 -2.59
C LEU A 87 3.91 -11.60 -1.37
N LYS A 88 4.95 -12.39 -1.08
CA LYS A 88 5.90 -12.11 0.01
C LYS A 88 6.64 -10.79 -0.18
N ALA A 89 7.06 -10.49 -1.40
CA ALA A 89 7.72 -9.23 -1.73
C ALA A 89 6.80 -8.03 -1.47
N ILE A 90 5.52 -8.12 -1.82
CA ILE A 90 4.53 -7.07 -1.57
C ILE A 90 4.29 -6.89 -0.08
N CYS A 91 4.20 -7.97 0.69
CA CYS A 91 4.08 -7.90 2.15
C CYS A 91 5.27 -7.16 2.78
N GLU A 92 6.48 -7.42 2.32
CA GLU A 92 7.68 -6.72 2.81
C GLU A 92 7.69 -5.24 2.39
N LEU A 93 7.28 -4.91 1.16
CA LEU A 93 7.13 -3.52 0.73
C LEU A 93 6.13 -2.77 1.60
N ALA A 94 4.95 -3.36 1.87
CA ALA A 94 3.96 -2.78 2.76
C ALA A 94 4.51 -2.56 4.18
N ASN A 95 5.30 -3.50 4.69
CA ASN A 95 5.97 -3.37 5.98
C ASN A 95 6.97 -2.18 5.99
N ARG A 96 7.75 -2.02 4.95
CA ARG A 96 8.69 -0.89 4.81
C ARG A 96 7.98 0.45 4.65
N MET A 97 6.85 0.48 3.95
CA MET A 97 6.01 1.68 3.81
C MET A 97 5.41 2.13 5.14
N ASN A 98 5.09 1.19 6.03
CA ASN A 98 4.55 1.49 7.35
C ASN A 98 5.62 1.87 8.39
N LYS A 99 6.91 1.63 8.09
CA LYS A 99 7.97 2.20 8.93
C LYS A 99 7.90 3.72 8.81
N PRO A 100 7.85 4.45 9.94
CA PRO A 100 7.94 5.89 9.88
C PRO A 100 9.20 6.22 9.10
N SER A 101 9.07 7.06 8.08
CA SER A 101 10.24 7.61 7.42
C SER A 101 11.14 8.15 8.53
N ASN A 102 12.39 7.70 8.57
CA ASN A 102 13.41 8.27 9.44
C ASN A 102 13.78 9.68 8.95
N TYR A 103 12.79 10.57 8.80
CA TYR A 103 13.05 11.94 9.13
C TYR A 103 13.52 11.89 10.58
N LYS A 104 14.82 12.14 10.82
CA LYS A 104 15.30 12.39 12.18
C LYS A 104 14.17 13.14 12.86
N LYS A 105 13.65 12.63 13.98
CA LYS A 105 12.56 13.28 14.71
C LYS A 105 13.06 14.67 15.12
N THR A 106 12.97 15.60 14.18
CA THR A 106 13.40 16.97 14.41
C THR A 106 12.27 17.61 15.14
N GLN A 107 12.47 17.77 16.42
CA GLN A 107 11.54 18.47 17.30
C GLN A 107 11.69 19.97 17.09
N ILE A 108 10.60 20.65 16.81
CA ILE A 108 10.55 22.10 16.72
C ILE A 108 10.33 22.65 18.13
N LYS A 109 11.33 23.34 18.65
CA LYS A 109 11.29 23.99 19.95
C LYS A 109 11.04 25.49 19.85
N GLU A 110 11.52 26.09 18.77
CA GLU A 110 11.40 27.52 18.49
C GLU A 110 11.22 27.77 16.98
N PRO A 111 10.66 28.92 16.58
CA PRO A 111 10.45 29.25 15.16
C PRO A 111 11.71 29.18 14.31
N ASN A 112 12.87 29.47 14.90
CA ASN A 112 14.15 29.45 14.19
C ASN A 112 14.57 28.04 13.75
N ASP A 113 14.08 27.00 14.41
CA ASP A 113 14.32 25.60 14.01
C ASP A 113 13.70 25.31 12.64
N ILE A 114 12.53 25.89 12.36
CA ILE A 114 11.84 25.80 11.06
C ILE A 114 12.67 26.49 9.98
N VAL A 115 13.20 27.68 10.28
CA VAL A 115 14.02 28.45 9.36
C VAL A 115 15.26 27.64 8.94
N LYS A 116 15.95 27.02 9.88
CA LYS A 116 17.13 26.20 9.59
C LYS A 116 16.82 25.00 8.66
N ILE A 117 15.65 24.39 8.82
CA ILE A 117 15.23 23.23 8.02
C ILE A 117 14.86 23.66 6.60
N LEU A 118 14.09 24.74 6.46
CA LEU A 118 13.55 25.18 5.17
C LEU A 118 14.50 26.06 4.37
N MET A 119 15.46 26.73 5.02
CA MET A 119 16.35 27.66 4.35
C MET A 119 17.13 27.00 3.21
N ASN A 120 17.64 25.78 3.43
CA ASN A 120 18.39 25.05 2.42
C ASN A 120 17.52 24.65 1.21
N GLU A 121 16.24 24.44 1.41
CA GLU A 121 15.31 24.04 0.33
C GLU A 121 14.77 25.27 -0.41
N MET A 122 14.50 26.37 0.31
CA MET A 122 13.78 27.52 -0.23
C MET A 122 14.69 28.63 -0.76
N GLN A 123 15.95 28.70 -0.35
CA GLN A 123 16.87 29.79 -0.74
C GLN A 123 17.14 29.87 -2.26
N TYR A 124 16.98 28.77 -2.99
CA TYR A 124 17.18 28.71 -4.43
C TYR A 124 15.89 28.78 -5.24
N GLU A 125 14.76 28.85 -4.57
CA GLU A 125 13.46 28.93 -5.24
C GLU A 125 13.24 30.32 -5.84
N LYS A 126 12.87 30.34 -7.11
CA LYS A 126 12.60 31.58 -7.86
C LYS A 126 11.15 32.05 -7.79
N ARG A 127 10.30 31.26 -7.12
CA ARG A 127 8.86 31.49 -7.00
C ARG A 127 8.48 31.51 -5.53
N GLU A 128 7.39 32.18 -5.23
CA GLU A 128 6.79 32.11 -3.89
C GLU A 128 6.20 30.72 -3.66
N ILE A 129 6.61 30.05 -2.58
CA ILE A 129 6.12 28.75 -2.17
C ILE A 129 5.61 28.86 -0.75
N ALA A 130 4.36 28.43 -0.55
CA ALA A 130 3.80 28.23 0.78
C ALA A 130 3.89 26.75 1.15
N LYS A 131 4.49 26.47 2.32
CA LYS A 131 4.64 25.11 2.85
C LYS A 131 3.86 24.97 4.15
N ILE A 132 3.29 23.78 4.37
CA ILE A 132 2.74 23.34 5.65
C ILE A 132 3.69 22.35 6.28
N ILE A 133 3.96 22.54 7.58
CA ILE A 133 4.67 21.57 8.40
C ILE A 133 3.67 20.99 9.39
N LEU A 134 3.45 19.69 9.29
CA LEU A 134 2.62 18.95 10.21
C LEU A 134 3.48 18.45 11.37
N LEU A 135 3.08 18.75 12.58
CA LEU A 135 3.76 18.34 13.81
C LEU A 135 2.88 17.35 14.59
N ASP A 136 3.51 16.44 15.31
CA ASP A 136 2.83 15.65 16.32
C ASP A 136 2.63 16.46 17.63
N ASN A 137 1.96 15.87 18.61
CA ASN A 137 1.69 16.49 19.89
C ASN A 137 2.95 16.76 20.75
N LYS A 138 4.11 16.28 20.32
CA LYS A 138 5.43 16.55 20.91
C LYS A 138 6.27 17.48 20.05
N ASN A 139 5.66 18.14 19.06
CA ASN A 139 6.30 19.04 18.09
C ASN A 139 7.38 18.36 17.22
N ASN A 140 7.31 17.06 17.01
CA ASN A 140 8.15 16.40 16.01
C ASN A 140 7.54 16.58 14.62
N ILE A 141 8.39 16.80 13.61
CA ILE A 141 7.91 16.92 12.22
C ILE A 141 7.40 15.58 11.75
N LEU A 142 6.13 15.53 11.33
CA LEU A 142 5.50 14.39 10.68
C LEU A 142 5.64 14.49 9.17
N LYS A 143 5.43 15.67 8.60
CA LYS A 143 5.45 15.88 7.16
C LYS A 143 5.61 17.37 6.83
N ILE A 144 6.31 17.63 5.73
CA ILE A 144 6.38 18.95 5.08
C ILE A 144 5.72 18.83 3.71
N LYS A 145 4.82 19.74 3.37
CA LYS A 145 4.07 19.70 2.11
C LYS A 145 3.95 21.11 1.50
N ASP A 146 4.16 21.21 0.20
CA ASP A 146 3.87 22.40 -0.56
C ASP A 146 2.35 22.53 -0.74
N ILE A 147 1.79 23.71 -0.46
CA ILE A 147 0.35 23.97 -0.57
C ILE A 147 0.00 24.97 -1.65
N ALA A 148 0.93 25.87 -1.99
CA ALA A 148 0.77 26.84 -3.05
C ALA A 148 2.13 27.18 -3.67
N ILE A 149 2.12 27.38 -4.97
CA ILE A 149 3.27 27.84 -5.75
C ILE A 149 2.80 29.09 -6.51
N GLY A 150 3.42 30.19 -6.20
CA GLY A 150 3.15 31.47 -6.86
C GLY A 150 3.88 31.63 -8.20
#